data_e96727f447bda0a86c91a901153f2c5c
#
_entry.id   e96727f447bda0a86c91a901153f2c5c
#
_cell.length_a   1.000
_cell.length_b   1.000
_cell.length_c   1.000
_cell.angle_alpha   90.00
_cell.angle_beta   90.00
_cell.angle_gamma   90.00
#
_symmetry.space_group_name_H-M   'P 1'
#
loop_
_entity.id
_entity.type
_entity.pdbx_description
1 polymer ?
#
loop_
_entity_poly.entity_id
_entity_poly.type
_entity_poly.pdbx_seq_one_letter_code
_entity_poly.pdbx_strand_id
1 'polypeptide(L)'
;MNITFHEFRYILHLKDYDSGVFFYREVLGLQPNYNWSIVPDQKGYRFYMGTGRLEITQFPFTPLQGRSEFLGQCIDLPLCMERIREEMPTIEILSQDTQQVTLRDTDGNLVHLLQGDSGRCGSDVDKTDMFTGTFTGVFYEDDLAAAQQFYCDQLGLPLLKQQADLLLLQAGDAQLLLRKRPANCTIGPSMIGLEASSVNKLYDRFSQRPDYKQAGVLRDTDFDARRLFQMYDPSGNVVEIYAYLRNVREEILLH
;
A
#
# COMPACT_ATOMS: atom_id res chain seq x y z
N MET A 1 -2.23 -26.62 -3.18
CA MET A 1 -1.80 -25.85 -1.99
C MET A 1 -2.30 -24.43 -2.19
N ASN A 2 -3.05 -23.90 -1.23
CA ASN A 2 -3.55 -22.52 -1.32
C ASN A 2 -2.40 -21.55 -1.10
N ILE A 3 -2.30 -20.53 -1.94
CA ILE A 3 -1.34 -19.44 -1.76
C ILE A 3 -1.93 -18.48 -0.74
N THR A 4 -1.11 -18.08 0.24
CA THR A 4 -1.48 -17.10 1.27
C THR A 4 -0.64 -15.85 1.10
N PHE A 5 -1.22 -14.71 1.46
CA PHE A 5 -0.52 -13.43 1.51
C PHE A 5 -0.33 -13.04 2.97
N HIS A 6 0.86 -12.54 3.30
CA HIS A 6 1.28 -12.23 4.68
C HIS A 6 1.38 -10.74 4.93
N GLU A 7 2.16 -10.02 4.12
CA GLU A 7 2.38 -8.59 4.26
C GLU A 7 1.73 -7.82 3.10
N PHE A 8 1.14 -6.68 3.43
CA PHE A 8 0.66 -5.70 2.46
C PHE A 8 1.52 -4.44 2.51
N ARG A 9 1.92 -3.95 1.35
CA ARG A 9 2.58 -2.66 1.18
C ARG A 9 1.83 -1.80 0.18
N TYR A 10 1.56 -0.56 0.55
CA TYR A 10 1.10 0.46 -0.38
C TYR A 10 2.29 1.31 -0.78
N ILE A 11 2.55 1.46 -2.08
CA ILE A 11 3.80 2.04 -2.59
C ILE A 11 3.47 3.36 -3.29
N LEU A 12 4.03 4.45 -2.78
CA LEU A 12 3.93 5.78 -3.34
C LEU A 12 5.22 6.13 -4.08
N HIS A 13 5.07 6.65 -5.29
CA HIS A 13 6.19 7.23 -6.02
C HIS A 13 6.14 8.75 -5.88
N LEU A 14 7.09 9.32 -5.14
CA LEU A 14 7.13 10.74 -4.83
C LEU A 14 8.09 11.48 -5.75
N LYS A 15 7.72 12.69 -6.15
CA LYS A 15 8.58 13.61 -6.88
C LYS A 15 9.58 14.26 -5.95
N ASP A 16 9.12 14.68 -4.77
CA ASP A 16 9.94 15.21 -3.70
C ASP A 16 10.04 14.18 -2.56
N TYR A 17 11.02 13.29 -2.69
CA TYR A 17 11.25 12.20 -1.74
C TYR A 17 11.57 12.70 -0.33
N ASP A 18 12.43 13.72 -0.21
CA ASP A 18 12.92 14.17 1.10
C ASP A 18 11.79 14.89 1.86
N SER A 19 10.98 15.70 1.20
CA SER A 19 9.74 16.25 1.78
C SER A 19 8.74 15.18 2.17
N GLY A 20 8.62 14.12 1.37
CA GLY A 20 7.79 12.97 1.71
C GLY A 20 8.28 12.21 2.93
N VAL A 21 9.59 11.93 3.04
CA VAL A 21 10.15 11.31 4.25
C VAL A 21 9.88 12.15 5.48
N PHE A 22 10.08 13.47 5.39
CA PHE A 22 9.76 14.39 6.47
C PHE A 22 8.27 14.31 6.86
N PHE A 23 7.38 14.39 5.87
CA PHE A 23 5.94 14.33 6.11
C PHE A 23 5.52 13.03 6.83
N TYR A 24 5.91 11.87 6.30
CA TYR A 24 5.47 10.59 6.86
C TYR A 24 6.13 10.28 8.22
N ARG A 25 7.41 10.63 8.39
CA ARG A 25 8.15 10.35 9.62
C ARG A 25 7.90 11.37 10.72
N GLU A 26 8.05 12.66 10.42
CA GLU A 26 8.00 13.71 11.43
C GLU A 26 6.58 14.24 11.63
N VAL A 27 5.86 14.57 10.54
CA VAL A 27 4.52 15.17 10.62
C VAL A 27 3.49 14.12 11.05
N LEU A 28 3.39 12.98 10.33
CA LEU A 28 2.48 11.90 10.70
C LEU A 28 2.99 11.02 11.84
N GLY A 29 4.29 11.00 12.12
CA GLY A 29 4.88 10.19 13.18
C GLY A 29 4.91 8.69 12.90
N LEU A 30 4.97 8.28 11.63
CA LEU A 30 5.04 6.87 11.28
C LEU A 30 6.39 6.28 11.69
N GLN A 31 6.35 5.09 12.28
CA GLN A 31 7.55 4.39 12.71
C GLN A 31 8.30 3.81 11.50
N PRO A 32 9.64 4.02 11.42
CA PRO A 32 10.47 3.42 10.38
C PRO A 32 10.42 1.89 10.43
N ASN A 33 10.28 1.27 9.26
CA ASN A 33 10.39 -0.18 9.09
C ASN A 33 11.68 -0.57 8.39
N TYR A 34 11.96 0.03 7.22
CA TYR A 34 13.10 -0.29 6.39
C TYR A 34 13.41 0.84 5.42
N ASN A 35 14.68 1.04 5.08
CA ASN A 35 15.09 1.92 4.00
C ASN A 35 16.08 1.21 3.07
N TRP A 36 16.11 1.65 1.81
CA TRP A 36 17.03 1.12 0.81
C TRP A 36 17.43 2.22 -0.19
N SER A 37 18.61 2.03 -0.75
CA SER A 37 19.11 2.89 -1.82
C SER A 37 19.96 2.03 -2.77
N ILE A 38 19.68 2.12 -4.07
CA ILE A 38 20.48 1.46 -5.11
C ILE A 38 21.49 2.47 -5.67
N VAL A 39 20.98 3.63 -6.05
CA VAL A 39 21.72 4.81 -6.49
C VAL A 39 21.00 6.06 -5.94
N PRO A 40 21.61 7.25 -5.96
CA PRO A 40 21.04 8.45 -5.31
C PRO A 40 19.59 8.78 -5.68
N ASP A 41 19.18 8.49 -6.90
CA ASP A 41 17.84 8.74 -7.45
C ASP A 41 16.92 7.48 -7.48
N GLN A 42 17.39 6.35 -6.91
CA GLN A 42 16.63 5.12 -6.74
C GLN A 42 16.68 4.68 -5.28
N LYS A 43 15.74 5.16 -4.51
CA LYS A 43 15.69 4.94 -3.06
C LYS A 43 14.26 4.77 -2.58
N GLY A 44 14.10 4.16 -1.43
CA GLY A 44 12.81 3.98 -0.77
C GLY A 44 12.90 3.97 0.74
N TYR A 45 11.82 4.39 1.36
CA TYR A 45 11.65 4.36 2.80
C TYR A 45 10.30 3.72 3.14
N ARG A 46 10.31 2.73 4.01
CA ARG A 46 9.12 2.00 4.44
C ARG A 46 8.80 2.33 5.88
N PHE A 47 7.51 2.50 6.15
CA PHE A 47 6.98 2.79 7.47
C PHE A 47 5.95 1.74 7.87
N TYR A 48 5.81 1.52 9.17
CA TYR A 48 4.62 0.88 9.71
C TYR A 48 3.46 1.89 9.69
N MET A 49 2.29 1.44 9.24
CA MET A 49 1.06 2.20 9.30
C MET A 49 -0.08 1.27 9.73
N GLY A 50 -0.32 1.17 11.02
CA GLY A 50 -1.24 0.19 11.57
C GLY A 50 -0.86 -1.24 11.18
N THR A 51 -1.80 -1.98 10.61
CA THR A 51 -1.58 -3.39 10.23
C THR A 51 -0.73 -3.56 8.98
N GLY A 52 -0.58 -2.54 8.13
CA GLY A 52 0.16 -2.63 6.86
C GLY A 52 1.45 -1.82 6.83
N ARG A 53 1.97 -1.63 5.64
CA ARG A 53 3.20 -0.89 5.37
C ARG A 53 2.94 0.18 4.30
N LEU A 54 3.40 1.38 4.58
CA LEU A 54 3.50 2.45 3.58
C LEU A 54 4.96 2.53 3.12
N GLU A 55 5.20 2.38 1.83
CA GLU A 55 6.52 2.54 1.23
C GLU A 55 6.52 3.75 0.31
N ILE A 56 7.40 4.70 0.54
CA ILE A 56 7.64 5.81 -0.36
C ILE A 56 8.89 5.55 -1.16
N THR A 57 8.85 5.84 -2.44
CA THR A 57 9.97 5.57 -3.35
C THR A 57 10.23 6.75 -4.27
N GLN A 58 11.47 6.86 -4.69
CA GLN A 58 11.91 7.73 -5.77
C GLN A 58 12.54 6.88 -6.86
N PHE A 59 12.03 7.03 -8.09
CA PHE A 59 12.61 6.43 -9.29
C PHE A 59 12.63 7.46 -10.41
N PRO A 60 13.73 7.58 -11.17
CA PRO A 60 13.83 8.55 -12.27
C PRO A 60 12.86 8.25 -13.42
N PHE A 61 12.45 6.99 -13.54
CA PHE A 61 11.51 6.53 -14.57
C PHE A 61 10.44 5.66 -13.93
N THR A 62 9.29 6.24 -13.60
CA THR A 62 8.13 5.48 -13.17
C THR A 62 6.98 5.66 -14.15
N PRO A 63 6.31 4.57 -14.57
CA PRO A 63 5.07 4.68 -15.34
C PRO A 63 3.89 5.16 -14.49
N LEU A 64 4.03 5.13 -13.17
CA LEU A 64 3.00 5.53 -12.22
C LEU A 64 3.08 7.05 -12.03
N GLN A 65 2.31 7.77 -12.83
CA GLN A 65 2.15 9.22 -12.72
C GLN A 65 0.75 9.50 -12.18
N GLY A 66 0.68 10.25 -11.13
CA GLY A 66 -0.60 10.67 -10.55
C GLY A 66 -0.56 10.64 -9.03
N ARG A 67 -1.68 11.04 -8.47
CA ARG A 67 -1.90 11.01 -7.03
C ARG A 67 -2.41 9.64 -6.62
N SER A 68 -2.10 9.27 -5.41
CA SER A 68 -2.59 8.05 -4.77
C SER A 68 -3.53 8.39 -3.61
N GLU A 69 -4.26 7.39 -3.10
CA GLU A 69 -5.20 7.55 -1.99
C GLU A 69 -5.07 6.35 -1.04
N PHE A 70 -5.06 6.62 0.26
CA PHE A 70 -5.06 5.57 1.28
C PHE A 70 -5.66 6.06 2.59
N LEU A 71 -6.01 5.10 3.47
CA LEU A 71 -6.63 5.35 4.76
C LEU A 71 -5.80 4.70 5.88
N GLY A 72 -5.58 5.45 6.96
CA GLY A 72 -4.96 4.97 8.19
C GLY A 72 -5.83 5.25 9.41
N GLN A 73 -5.92 4.30 10.34
CA GLN A 73 -6.64 4.49 11.60
C GLN A 73 -5.68 4.96 12.67
N CYS A 74 -6.00 6.11 13.29
CA CYS A 74 -5.28 6.67 14.42
C CYS A 74 -5.94 6.25 15.73
N ILE A 75 -5.16 6.07 16.79
CA ILE A 75 -5.67 5.84 18.14
C ILE A 75 -6.44 7.07 18.63
N ASP A 76 -5.89 8.26 18.40
CA ASP A 76 -6.41 9.55 18.83
C ASP A 76 -6.28 10.55 17.68
N LEU A 77 -7.36 10.75 16.95
CA LEU A 77 -7.38 11.65 15.80
C LEU A 77 -7.15 13.12 16.18
N PRO A 78 -7.74 13.67 17.27
CA PRO A 78 -7.41 15.01 17.78
C PRO A 78 -5.93 15.20 18.04
N LEU A 79 -5.27 14.29 18.75
CA LEU A 79 -3.84 14.37 19.05
C LEU A 79 -2.98 14.27 17.77
N CYS A 80 -3.37 13.40 16.83
CA CYS A 80 -2.72 13.31 15.53
C CYS A 80 -2.80 14.65 14.78
N MET A 81 -3.95 15.30 14.79
CA MET A 81 -4.16 16.59 14.14
C MET A 81 -3.44 17.75 14.84
N GLU A 82 -3.29 17.72 16.15
CA GLU A 82 -2.47 18.70 16.88
C GLU A 82 -1.02 18.64 16.40
N ARG A 83 -0.41 17.46 16.40
CA ARG A 83 0.94 17.22 15.89
C ARG A 83 1.11 17.68 14.43
N ILE A 84 0.18 17.30 13.54
CA ILE A 84 0.23 17.70 12.14
C ILE A 84 0.25 19.22 11.97
N ARG A 85 -0.55 19.95 12.76
CA ARG A 85 -0.60 21.41 12.70
C ARG A 85 0.65 22.08 13.30
N GLU A 86 1.24 21.46 14.31
CA GLU A 86 2.50 21.94 14.89
C GLU A 86 3.67 21.78 13.92
N GLU A 87 3.82 20.59 13.32
CA GLU A 87 4.95 20.26 12.46
C GLU A 87 4.79 20.84 11.04
N MET A 88 3.55 20.96 10.55
CA MET A 88 3.23 21.48 9.21
C MET A 88 1.98 22.37 9.22
N PRO A 89 2.08 23.61 9.71
CA PRO A 89 0.92 24.53 9.79
C PRO A 89 0.25 24.84 8.45
N THR A 90 0.97 24.65 7.33
CA THR A 90 0.50 24.93 5.98
C THR A 90 -0.12 23.73 5.28
N ILE A 91 -0.31 22.61 5.97
CA ILE A 91 -0.90 21.40 5.39
C ILE A 91 -2.30 21.68 4.81
N GLU A 92 -2.58 21.17 3.62
CA GLU A 92 -3.90 21.30 2.99
C GLU A 92 -4.88 20.27 3.60
N ILE A 93 -5.79 20.74 4.45
CA ILE A 93 -6.89 19.93 4.99
C ILE A 93 -8.12 20.14 4.09
N LEU A 94 -8.59 19.06 3.45
CA LEU A 94 -9.73 19.08 2.53
C LEU A 94 -11.07 18.93 3.25
N SER A 95 -11.11 18.12 4.28
CA SER A 95 -12.28 17.92 5.14
C SER A 95 -11.85 17.44 6.52
N GLN A 96 -12.64 17.79 7.53
CA GLN A 96 -12.43 17.37 8.91
C GLN A 96 -13.74 17.29 9.66
N ASP A 97 -13.95 16.14 10.34
CA ASP A 97 -14.98 15.98 11.38
C ASP A 97 -14.39 15.21 12.57
N THR A 98 -15.23 14.72 13.48
CA THR A 98 -14.79 14.01 14.69
C THR A 98 -14.31 12.58 14.43
N GLN A 99 -14.58 12.02 13.26
CA GLN A 99 -14.29 10.63 12.91
C GLN A 99 -13.26 10.51 11.80
N GLN A 100 -13.10 11.56 10.97
CA GLN A 100 -12.23 11.53 9.82
C GLN A 100 -11.64 12.89 9.50
N VAL A 101 -10.39 12.85 9.05
CA VAL A 101 -9.72 13.99 8.39
C VAL A 101 -9.20 13.52 7.04
N THR A 102 -9.41 14.32 6.01
CA THR A 102 -8.80 14.14 4.69
C THR A 102 -7.84 15.29 4.44
N LEU A 103 -6.61 14.97 4.12
CA LEU A 103 -5.57 15.94 3.82
C LEU A 103 -4.76 15.53 2.57
N ARG A 104 -3.94 16.45 2.09
CA ARG A 104 -2.95 16.16 1.05
C ARG A 104 -1.56 16.08 1.65
N ASP A 105 -0.79 15.08 1.20
CA ASP A 105 0.65 15.07 1.47
C ASP A 105 1.40 16.07 0.59
N THR A 106 2.71 16.10 0.70
CA THR A 106 3.61 17.02 -0.02
C THR A 106 3.58 16.86 -1.55
N ASP A 107 3.17 15.69 -2.05
CA ASP A 107 3.03 15.38 -3.48
C ASP A 107 1.57 15.45 -3.97
N GLY A 108 0.64 15.76 -3.05
CA GLY A 108 -0.79 15.90 -3.32
C GLY A 108 -1.57 14.58 -3.28
N ASN A 109 -1.00 13.50 -2.71
CA ASN A 109 -1.74 12.27 -2.43
C ASN A 109 -2.81 12.53 -1.38
N LEU A 110 -3.91 11.77 -1.46
CA LEU A 110 -4.99 11.86 -0.49
C LEU A 110 -4.73 10.91 0.68
N VAL A 111 -4.64 11.49 1.86
CA VAL A 111 -4.45 10.76 3.12
C VAL A 111 -5.70 10.92 3.96
N HIS A 112 -6.39 9.81 4.22
CA HIS A 112 -7.54 9.79 5.12
C HIS A 112 -7.11 9.24 6.48
N LEU A 113 -7.22 10.05 7.50
CA LEU A 113 -6.99 9.68 8.88
C LEU A 113 -8.34 9.42 9.54
N LEU A 114 -8.53 8.23 10.05
CA LEU A 114 -9.78 7.80 10.68
C LEU A 114 -9.57 7.64 12.17
N GLN A 115 -10.56 8.04 12.97
CA GLN A 115 -10.58 7.72 14.40
C GLN A 115 -10.73 6.19 14.54
N GLY A 116 -9.75 5.55 15.14
CA GLY A 116 -9.79 4.13 15.47
C GLY A 116 -10.50 3.89 16.81
N ASP A 117 -10.85 2.63 17.06
CA ASP A 117 -11.42 2.23 18.35
C ASP A 117 -10.38 2.34 19.47
N SER A 118 -10.60 3.25 20.40
CA SER A 118 -9.77 3.44 21.61
C SER A 118 -9.73 2.19 22.53
N GLY A 119 -10.62 1.21 22.31
CA GLY A 119 -10.71 -0.03 23.08
C GLY A 119 -9.58 -1.04 22.83
N ARG A 120 -8.68 -0.82 21.85
CA ARG A 120 -7.47 -1.64 21.60
C ARG A 120 -6.18 -1.00 22.13
N CYS A 121 -6.27 0.11 22.83
CA CYS A 121 -5.15 0.68 23.58
C CYS A 121 -4.90 -0.19 24.81
N GLY A 122 -4.29 -1.36 24.63
CA GLY A 122 -3.68 -2.10 25.72
C GLY A 122 -2.56 -1.23 26.33
N SER A 123 -2.31 -1.35 27.61
CA SER A 123 -1.30 -0.62 28.38
C SER A 123 0.14 -0.74 27.86
N ASP A 124 0.37 -1.51 26.80
CA ASP A 124 1.68 -1.82 26.21
C ASP A 124 1.90 -1.19 24.81
N VAL A 125 0.95 -0.40 24.28
CA VAL A 125 1.20 0.35 23.05
C VAL A 125 2.11 1.52 23.41
N ASP A 126 3.33 1.50 22.89
CA ASP A 126 4.26 2.61 23.00
C ASP A 126 3.53 3.89 22.52
N LYS A 127 3.47 4.92 23.36
CA LYS A 127 2.77 6.19 23.06
C LYS A 127 3.27 6.91 21.80
N THR A 128 4.34 6.37 21.18
CA THR A 128 4.89 6.84 19.91
C THR A 128 4.14 6.27 18.69
N ASP A 129 3.34 5.23 18.87
CA ASP A 129 2.67 4.56 17.75
C ASP A 129 1.23 5.11 17.62
N MET A 130 1.07 6.15 16.81
CA MET A 130 -0.23 6.81 16.60
C MET A 130 -1.16 6.00 15.70
N PHE A 131 -0.63 5.03 14.93
CA PHE A 131 -1.38 4.24 13.95
C PHE A 131 -1.34 2.75 14.34
N THR A 132 -2.42 2.25 14.91
CA THR A 132 -2.51 0.84 15.36
C THR A 132 -3.66 0.06 14.72
N GLY A 133 -4.53 0.76 14.01
CA GLY A 133 -5.69 0.14 13.38
C GLY A 133 -5.41 -0.39 11.98
N THR A 134 -6.47 -0.69 11.26
CA THR A 134 -6.39 -1.22 9.91
C THR A 134 -5.87 -0.18 8.93
N PHE A 135 -4.86 -0.56 8.16
CA PHE A 135 -4.40 0.20 7.00
C PHE A 135 -5.17 -0.23 5.75
N THR A 136 -5.58 0.72 4.91
CA THR A 136 -6.32 0.44 3.68
C THR A 136 -5.74 1.23 2.51
N GLY A 137 -5.19 0.52 1.52
CA GLY A 137 -4.83 1.10 0.23
C GLY A 137 -6.08 1.27 -0.65
N VAL A 138 -6.12 2.28 -1.50
CA VAL A 138 -7.24 2.53 -2.42
C VAL A 138 -6.78 2.44 -3.87
N PHE A 139 -7.49 1.65 -4.66
CA PHE A 139 -7.34 1.59 -6.10
C PHE A 139 -8.63 2.03 -6.79
N TYR A 140 -8.49 2.72 -7.91
CA TYR A 140 -9.61 3.13 -8.75
C TYR A 140 -9.68 2.25 -9.98
N GLU A 141 -10.86 1.62 -10.18
CA GLU A 141 -11.12 0.62 -11.20
C GLU A 141 -12.12 1.12 -12.23
N ASP A 142 -11.82 0.90 -13.49
CA ASP A 142 -12.73 1.24 -14.60
C ASP A 142 -13.89 0.23 -14.68
N ASP A 143 -13.59 -1.05 -14.36
CA ASP A 143 -14.55 -2.15 -14.28
C ASP A 143 -14.36 -2.98 -13.00
N LEU A 144 -15.28 -2.83 -12.04
CA LEU A 144 -15.24 -3.57 -10.78
C LEU A 144 -15.46 -5.08 -10.94
N ALA A 145 -16.19 -5.53 -11.98
CA ALA A 145 -16.36 -6.96 -12.21
C ALA A 145 -15.06 -7.60 -12.70
N ALA A 146 -14.34 -6.94 -13.63
CA ALA A 146 -13.01 -7.38 -14.06
C ALA A 146 -11.99 -7.34 -12.91
N ALA A 147 -12.05 -6.30 -12.06
CA ALA A 147 -11.22 -6.19 -10.87
C ALA A 147 -11.52 -7.31 -9.85
N GLN A 148 -12.79 -7.62 -9.60
CA GLN A 148 -13.18 -8.74 -8.73
C GLN A 148 -12.64 -10.07 -9.25
N GLN A 149 -12.78 -10.33 -10.55
CA GLN A 149 -12.23 -11.53 -11.17
C GLN A 149 -10.71 -11.61 -10.99
N PHE A 150 -10.00 -10.49 -11.19
CA PHE A 150 -8.54 -10.44 -11.02
C PHE A 150 -8.12 -10.67 -9.57
N TYR A 151 -8.63 -9.88 -8.65
CA TYR A 151 -8.18 -9.91 -7.25
C TYR A 151 -8.73 -11.10 -6.45
N CYS A 152 -10.01 -11.45 -6.64
CA CYS A 152 -10.63 -12.54 -5.86
C CYS A 152 -10.42 -13.91 -6.51
N ASP A 153 -10.74 -14.05 -7.82
CA ASP A 153 -10.76 -15.38 -8.44
C ASP A 153 -9.36 -15.82 -8.90
N GLN A 154 -8.56 -14.89 -9.43
CA GLN A 154 -7.25 -15.21 -9.97
C GLN A 154 -6.14 -15.08 -8.92
N LEU A 155 -6.10 -13.98 -8.18
CA LEU A 155 -5.10 -13.74 -7.14
C LEU A 155 -5.45 -14.47 -5.82
N GLY A 156 -6.75 -14.54 -5.50
CA GLY A 156 -7.27 -15.26 -4.34
C GLY A 156 -7.39 -14.41 -3.07
N LEU A 157 -7.53 -13.07 -3.21
CA LEU A 157 -7.78 -12.21 -2.06
C LEU A 157 -9.23 -12.37 -1.57
N PRO A 158 -9.46 -12.57 -0.27
CA PRO A 158 -10.80 -12.70 0.30
C PRO A 158 -11.60 -11.40 0.15
N LEU A 159 -12.82 -11.50 -0.35
CA LEU A 159 -13.78 -10.41 -0.41
C LEU A 159 -14.42 -10.21 0.98
N LEU A 160 -14.25 -9.01 1.57
CA LEU A 160 -14.81 -8.64 2.87
C LEU A 160 -16.16 -7.94 2.73
N LYS A 161 -16.28 -7.05 1.72
CA LYS A 161 -17.50 -6.28 1.48
C LYS A 161 -17.64 -5.96 -0.01
N GLN A 162 -18.88 -5.97 -0.50
CA GLN A 162 -19.23 -5.56 -1.86
C GLN A 162 -20.40 -4.58 -1.83
N GLN A 163 -20.27 -3.51 -2.62
CA GLN A 163 -21.32 -2.52 -2.90
C GLN A 163 -21.33 -2.23 -4.40
N ALA A 164 -22.28 -1.43 -4.87
CA ALA A 164 -22.42 -1.13 -6.30
C ALA A 164 -21.18 -0.43 -6.90
N ASP A 165 -20.45 0.33 -6.08
CA ASP A 165 -19.34 1.19 -6.48
C ASP A 165 -18.02 0.86 -5.80
N LEU A 166 -17.97 -0.20 -4.95
CA LEU A 166 -16.75 -0.61 -4.26
C LEU A 166 -16.69 -2.10 -3.91
N LEU A 167 -15.44 -2.59 -3.81
CA LEU A 167 -15.10 -3.88 -3.21
C LEU A 167 -14.04 -3.63 -2.12
N LEU A 168 -14.21 -4.25 -0.96
CA LEU A 168 -13.20 -4.25 0.10
C LEU A 168 -12.64 -5.66 0.23
N LEU A 169 -11.33 -5.79 0.12
CA LEU A 169 -10.60 -7.06 0.12
C LEU A 169 -9.65 -7.16 1.32
N GLN A 170 -9.47 -8.37 1.84
CA GLN A 170 -8.33 -8.65 2.73
C GLN A 170 -7.08 -8.86 1.89
N ALA A 171 -6.04 -8.10 2.16
CA ALA A 171 -4.77 -8.15 1.44
C ALA A 171 -3.63 -8.34 2.45
N GLY A 172 -3.23 -9.59 2.71
CA GLY A 172 -2.25 -9.88 3.75
C GLY A 172 -2.75 -9.42 5.14
N ASP A 173 -1.95 -8.60 5.80
CA ASP A 173 -2.23 -8.02 7.12
C ASP A 173 -3.08 -6.72 7.06
N ALA A 174 -3.37 -6.19 5.87
CA ALA A 174 -4.12 -4.95 5.67
C ALA A 174 -5.29 -5.12 4.69
N GLN A 175 -5.87 -4.04 4.23
CA GLN A 175 -7.02 -4.05 3.32
C GLN A 175 -6.72 -3.33 2.00
N LEU A 176 -7.39 -3.76 0.93
CA LEU A 176 -7.41 -3.10 -0.36
C LEU A 176 -8.86 -2.72 -0.70
N LEU A 177 -9.10 -1.42 -0.87
CA LEU A 177 -10.37 -0.88 -1.29
C LEU A 177 -10.32 -0.58 -2.79
N LEU A 178 -11.10 -1.31 -3.57
CA LEU A 178 -11.30 -1.05 -4.99
C LEU A 178 -12.54 -0.19 -5.15
N ARG A 179 -12.39 0.98 -5.77
CA ARG A 179 -13.49 1.93 -6.03
C ARG A 179 -13.75 2.07 -7.51
N LYS A 180 -15.01 2.13 -7.90
CA LYS A 180 -15.38 2.53 -9.27
C LYS A 180 -14.80 3.90 -9.57
N ARG A 181 -14.04 4.02 -10.67
CA ARG A 181 -13.43 5.29 -11.09
C ARG A 181 -14.51 6.29 -11.51
N PRO A 182 -14.64 7.43 -10.84
CA PRO A 182 -15.54 8.50 -11.30
C PRO A 182 -14.94 9.21 -12.53
N ALA A 183 -15.80 9.81 -13.36
CA ALA A 183 -15.39 10.46 -14.60
C ALA A 183 -14.37 11.62 -14.40
N ASN A 184 -14.40 12.27 -13.24
CA ASN A 184 -13.50 13.37 -12.87
C ASN A 184 -12.40 12.94 -11.91
N CYS A 185 -12.08 11.65 -11.83
CA CYS A 185 -11.03 11.14 -10.94
C CYS A 185 -9.66 11.69 -11.32
N THR A 186 -8.99 12.31 -10.36
CA THR A 186 -7.61 12.82 -10.50
C THR A 186 -6.57 11.88 -9.90
N ILE A 187 -7.01 10.76 -9.32
CA ILE A 187 -6.15 9.71 -8.79
C ILE A 187 -5.67 8.85 -9.96
N GLY A 188 -4.37 8.70 -10.06
CA GLY A 188 -3.72 7.88 -11.08
C GLY A 188 -3.67 6.41 -10.73
N PRO A 189 -3.02 5.60 -11.59
CA PRO A 189 -2.67 4.24 -11.23
C PRO A 189 -1.78 4.23 -9.98
N SER A 190 -2.03 3.28 -9.10
CA SER A 190 -1.31 3.11 -7.83
C SER A 190 -0.59 1.78 -7.79
N MET A 191 0.22 1.54 -6.75
CA MET A 191 1.00 0.31 -6.63
C MET A 191 0.87 -0.30 -5.24
N ILE A 192 0.71 -1.62 -5.20
CA ILE A 192 0.81 -2.42 -3.98
C ILE A 192 1.87 -3.50 -4.11
N GLY A 193 2.42 -3.93 -2.97
CA GLY A 193 3.23 -5.13 -2.83
C GLY A 193 2.56 -6.13 -1.89
N LEU A 194 2.52 -7.40 -2.30
CA LEU A 194 1.97 -8.50 -1.53
C LEU A 194 3.05 -9.56 -1.29
N GLU A 195 3.36 -9.84 -0.03
CA GLU A 195 4.21 -10.98 0.31
C GLU A 195 3.41 -12.26 0.16
N ALA A 196 3.82 -13.13 -0.76
CA ALA A 196 3.16 -14.40 -1.04
C ALA A 196 3.94 -15.58 -0.46
N SER A 197 3.23 -16.61 0.00
CA SER A 197 3.83 -17.89 0.44
C SER A 197 4.57 -18.62 -0.70
N SER A 198 4.27 -18.34 -1.97
CA SER A 198 4.96 -18.87 -3.14
C SER A 198 4.88 -17.92 -4.34
N VAL A 199 5.95 -17.14 -4.54
CA VAL A 199 6.05 -16.23 -5.68
C VAL A 199 6.20 -16.97 -7.01
N ASN A 200 6.95 -18.10 -7.03
CA ASN A 200 7.17 -18.87 -8.25
C ASN A 200 5.85 -19.47 -8.79
N LYS A 201 5.04 -20.09 -7.91
CA LYS A 201 3.74 -20.66 -8.33
C LYS A 201 2.77 -19.61 -8.84
N LEU A 202 2.77 -18.40 -8.25
CA LEU A 202 1.96 -17.29 -8.76
C LEU A 202 2.46 -16.85 -10.11
N TYR A 203 3.77 -16.67 -10.27
CA TYR A 203 4.35 -16.30 -11.59
C TYR A 203 3.99 -17.31 -12.67
N ASP A 204 4.16 -18.62 -12.41
CA ASP A 204 3.81 -19.68 -13.35
C ASP A 204 2.32 -19.65 -13.73
N ARG A 205 1.44 -19.42 -12.73
CA ARG A 205 -0.01 -19.30 -12.96
C ARG A 205 -0.35 -18.12 -13.85
N PHE A 206 0.21 -16.94 -13.57
CA PHE A 206 -0.12 -15.73 -14.30
C PHE A 206 0.55 -15.65 -15.66
N SER A 207 1.83 -16.02 -15.80
CA SER A 207 2.59 -15.94 -17.05
C SER A 207 2.03 -16.82 -18.17
N GLN A 208 1.26 -17.85 -17.84
CA GLN A 208 0.59 -18.73 -18.81
C GLN A 208 -0.79 -18.21 -19.26
N ARG A 209 -1.30 -17.13 -18.68
CA ARG A 209 -2.61 -16.60 -19.01
C ARG A 209 -2.54 -15.65 -20.20
N PRO A 210 -3.51 -15.72 -21.14
CA PRO A 210 -3.52 -14.84 -22.31
C PRO A 210 -3.81 -13.37 -21.98
N ASP A 211 -4.44 -13.10 -20.82
CA ASP A 211 -4.78 -11.76 -20.31
C ASP A 211 -3.73 -11.19 -19.34
N TYR A 212 -2.62 -11.92 -19.11
CA TYR A 212 -1.52 -11.46 -18.28
C TYR A 212 -0.82 -10.24 -18.86
N LYS A 213 -0.81 -9.15 -18.12
CA LYS A 213 -0.10 -7.92 -18.47
C LYS A 213 1.08 -7.74 -17.54
N GLN A 214 2.27 -8.06 -18.03
CA GLN A 214 3.51 -7.95 -17.27
C GLN A 214 3.90 -6.48 -17.09
N ALA A 215 4.16 -6.07 -15.84
CA ALA A 215 4.76 -4.79 -15.49
C ALA A 215 6.26 -4.93 -15.18
N GLY A 216 6.68 -6.07 -14.62
CA GLY A 216 8.08 -6.40 -14.35
C GLY A 216 8.32 -7.91 -14.35
N VAL A 217 9.49 -8.33 -14.85
CA VAL A 217 9.89 -9.74 -14.93
C VAL A 217 10.12 -10.34 -13.55
N LEU A 218 10.01 -11.67 -13.46
CA LEU A 218 10.45 -12.40 -12.26
C LEU A 218 11.96 -12.22 -12.08
N ARG A 219 12.37 -11.71 -10.94
CA ARG A 219 13.79 -11.45 -10.62
C ARG A 219 14.05 -11.50 -9.13
N ASP A 220 15.29 -11.72 -8.78
CA ASP A 220 15.81 -11.52 -7.43
C ASP A 220 16.32 -10.08 -7.28
N THR A 221 16.17 -9.52 -6.09
CA THR A 221 16.68 -8.20 -5.73
C THR A 221 17.68 -8.34 -4.59
N ASP A 222 18.90 -7.80 -4.77
CA ASP A 222 19.97 -7.93 -3.78
C ASP A 222 19.80 -6.95 -2.61
N PHE A 223 19.24 -5.74 -2.90
CA PHE A 223 19.17 -4.66 -1.91
C PHE A 223 18.17 -4.94 -0.77
N ASP A 224 17.19 -5.81 -0.98
CA ASP A 224 16.20 -6.19 0.03
C ASP A 224 15.94 -7.71 0.10
N ALA A 225 16.81 -8.49 -0.56
CA ALA A 225 16.84 -9.95 -0.53
C ALA A 225 15.45 -10.59 -0.82
N ARG A 226 14.78 -10.13 -1.90
CA ARG A 226 13.48 -10.62 -2.34
C ARG A 226 13.52 -11.19 -3.75
N ARG A 227 12.65 -12.16 -4.01
CA ARG A 227 12.22 -12.53 -5.35
C ARG A 227 10.88 -11.92 -5.62
N LEU A 228 10.71 -11.26 -6.75
CA LEU A 228 9.48 -10.57 -7.09
C LEU A 228 9.19 -10.57 -8.59
N PHE A 229 7.92 -10.37 -8.94
CA PHE A 229 7.47 -9.94 -10.26
C PHE A 229 6.35 -8.91 -10.11
N GLN A 230 6.07 -8.20 -11.19
CA GLN A 230 5.05 -7.16 -11.20
C GLN A 230 4.11 -7.37 -12.38
N MET A 231 2.83 -7.10 -12.16
CA MET A 231 1.78 -7.19 -13.18
C MET A 231 0.84 -6.00 -13.07
N TYR A 232 0.21 -5.67 -14.19
CA TYR A 232 -0.88 -4.71 -14.22
C TYR A 232 -2.20 -5.42 -13.92
N ASP A 233 -3.03 -4.77 -13.11
CA ASP A 233 -4.43 -5.13 -12.99
C ASP A 233 -5.23 -4.66 -14.23
N PRO A 234 -6.55 -4.93 -14.31
CA PRO A 234 -7.38 -4.51 -15.45
C PRO A 234 -7.39 -2.99 -15.71
N SER A 235 -7.20 -2.17 -14.70
CA SER A 235 -7.26 -0.70 -14.75
C SER A 235 -5.89 -0.02 -14.81
N GLY A 236 -4.81 -0.81 -14.86
CA GLY A 236 -3.43 -0.33 -14.98
C GLY A 236 -2.73 -0.03 -13.65
N ASN A 237 -3.33 -0.40 -12.51
CA ASN A 237 -2.59 -0.39 -11.25
C ASN A 237 -1.54 -1.50 -11.25
N VAL A 238 -0.46 -1.31 -10.48
CA VAL A 238 0.64 -2.28 -10.39
C VAL A 238 0.50 -3.13 -9.13
N VAL A 239 0.52 -4.44 -9.34
CA VAL A 239 0.56 -5.43 -8.25
C VAL A 239 1.92 -6.11 -8.28
N GLU A 240 2.74 -5.84 -7.28
CA GLU A 240 4.00 -6.54 -7.02
C GLU A 240 3.74 -7.74 -6.13
N ILE A 241 4.12 -8.91 -6.58
CA ILE A 241 4.13 -10.14 -5.79
C ILE A 241 5.57 -10.46 -5.43
N TYR A 242 5.84 -10.67 -4.15
CA TYR A 242 7.19 -10.95 -3.69
C TYR A 242 7.23 -12.02 -2.57
N ALA A 243 8.40 -12.59 -2.37
CA ALA A 243 8.77 -13.37 -1.20
C ALA A 243 10.22 -13.08 -0.83
N TYR A 244 10.57 -13.16 0.45
CA TYR A 244 11.95 -13.06 0.87
C TYR A 244 12.76 -14.27 0.40
N LEU A 245 13.98 -14.06 -0.07
CA LEU A 245 14.81 -15.14 -0.65
C LEU A 245 15.05 -16.31 0.32
N ARG A 246 15.07 -16.06 1.63
CA ARG A 246 15.12 -17.12 2.63
C ARG A 246 13.93 -18.09 2.50
N ASN A 247 12.72 -17.56 2.34
CA ASN A 247 11.48 -18.35 2.22
C ASN A 247 11.43 -19.08 0.87
N VAL A 248 11.91 -18.43 -0.21
CA VAL A 248 12.01 -19.06 -1.54
C VAL A 248 12.95 -20.26 -1.53
N ARG A 249 14.09 -20.17 -0.82
CA ARG A 249 15.04 -21.28 -0.71
C ARG A 249 14.45 -22.45 0.06
N GLU A 250 13.71 -22.20 1.12
CA GLU A 250 13.01 -23.22 1.89
C GLU A 250 11.96 -23.94 1.02
N GLU A 251 11.21 -23.21 0.20
CA GLU A 251 10.23 -23.77 -0.75
C GLU A 251 10.89 -24.73 -1.75
N ILE A 252 12.05 -24.35 -2.30
CA ILE A 252 12.78 -25.19 -3.26
C ILE A 252 13.34 -26.46 -2.63
N LEU A 253 13.73 -26.42 -1.37
CA LEU A 253 14.27 -27.58 -0.66
C LEU A 253 13.20 -28.60 -0.23
N LEU A 254 11.93 -28.22 -0.20
CA LEU A 254 10.79 -29.06 0.19
C LEU A 254 10.11 -29.77 -0.99
N HIS A 255 10.59 -29.55 -2.20
CA HIS A 255 10.11 -30.15 -3.46
C HIS A 255 11.24 -30.83 -4.24
#